data_17de5db7ff30d9db93ae0ed53fe0063c
#
_entry.id   17de5db7ff30d9db93ae0ed53fe0063c
#
_cell.length_a   1.000
_cell.length_b   1.000
_cell.length_c   1.000
_cell.angle_alpha   90.00
_cell.angle_beta   90.00
_cell.angle_gamma   90.00
#
_symmetry.space_group_name_H-M   'P 1'
#
loop_
_entity.id
_entity.type
_entity.pdbx_description
1 polymer ?
#
loop_
_entity_poly.entity_id
_entity_poly.type
_entity_poly.pdbx_seq_one_letter_code
_entity_poly.pdbx_strand_id
1 'polypeptide(L)'
;MGKKQTFASDTSQRSITDWIRALLVLLLGLIIAHLGVTLFLLSALGTDTFTVFIQGLSRVAGLSVGTVHVIVLCMLMVLMLLTTKGYVKPGTIVCAFCGGPIIDFFTWCFKEYINASSGMPVRIISVLVGCAILSLGMSVVINSNAGTGPNDLVAIILSDKLERIEFRWIRMGCDAFFVSLGFILGGTVGVGTIIAIFLTGPMVQFWLPKTKVLLQKIRV
;
A
#
# COMPACT_ATOMS: atom_id res chain seq x y z
N MET A 1 -20.43 4.25 -21.86
CA MET A 1 -19.07 4.79 -21.94
C MET A 1 -18.88 5.76 -20.77
N GLY A 2 -18.40 5.27 -19.61
CA GLY A 2 -18.12 6.11 -18.45
C GLY A 2 -16.82 6.88 -18.69
N LYS A 3 -16.82 8.20 -18.46
CA LYS A 3 -15.61 9.02 -18.47
C LYS A 3 -14.59 8.40 -17.50
N LYS A 4 -13.46 7.89 -18.01
CA LYS A 4 -12.29 7.56 -17.18
C LYS A 4 -11.90 8.83 -16.41
N GLN A 5 -11.98 8.79 -15.09
CA GLN A 5 -11.39 9.82 -14.25
C GLN A 5 -9.87 9.73 -14.44
N THR A 6 -9.30 10.66 -15.17
CA THR A 6 -7.84 10.84 -15.26
C THR A 6 -7.36 11.28 -13.88
N PHE A 7 -6.56 10.45 -13.23
CA PHE A 7 -5.96 10.72 -11.90
C PHE A 7 -5.08 11.98 -11.89
N ALA A 8 -4.64 12.43 -13.06
CA ALA A 8 -3.79 13.61 -13.25
C ALA A 8 -4.51 14.96 -13.08
N SER A 9 -5.85 14.99 -13.06
CA SER A 9 -6.60 16.25 -13.03
C SER A 9 -7.14 16.58 -11.64
N ASP A 10 -6.98 17.83 -11.26
CA ASP A 10 -7.70 18.59 -10.23
C ASP A 10 -6.99 18.87 -8.89
N THR A 11 -5.73 19.22 -8.96
CA THR A 11 -5.02 19.74 -7.78
C THR A 11 -4.79 21.25 -7.81
N SER A 12 -5.23 21.98 -8.85
CA SER A 12 -4.83 23.36 -9.09
C SER A 12 -5.50 24.44 -8.22
N GLN A 13 -6.48 24.09 -7.36
CA GLN A 13 -7.23 25.09 -6.57
C GLN A 13 -7.39 24.74 -5.07
N ARG A 14 -6.60 23.82 -4.53
CA ARG A 14 -6.70 23.53 -3.08
C ARG A 14 -5.97 24.58 -2.25
N SER A 15 -6.63 25.09 -1.19
CA SER A 15 -6.00 25.92 -0.17
C SER A 15 -4.89 25.15 0.55
N ILE A 16 -3.89 25.86 1.06
CA ILE A 16 -2.81 25.26 1.88
C ILE A 16 -3.41 24.49 3.07
N THR A 17 -4.44 25.03 3.69
CA THR A 17 -5.16 24.39 4.82
C THR A 17 -5.78 23.05 4.42
N ASP A 18 -6.37 22.96 3.22
CA ASP A 18 -6.97 21.73 2.71
C ASP A 18 -5.90 20.68 2.38
N TRP A 19 -4.73 21.12 1.88
CA TRP A 19 -3.59 20.24 1.68
C TRP A 19 -3.08 19.66 3.01
N ILE A 20 -2.93 20.49 4.04
CA ILE A 20 -2.48 20.02 5.37
C ILE A 20 -3.46 19.00 5.93
N ARG A 21 -4.77 19.25 5.88
CA ARG A 21 -5.79 18.29 6.32
C ARG A 21 -5.72 16.99 5.55
N ALA A 22 -5.65 17.06 4.22
CA ALA A 22 -5.56 15.88 3.36
C ALA A 22 -4.31 15.05 3.66
N LEU A 23 -3.16 15.69 3.91
CA LEU A 23 -1.91 15.01 4.28
C LEU A 23 -1.97 14.38 5.68
N LEU A 24 -2.61 15.02 6.65
CA LEU A 24 -2.82 14.44 8.00
C LEU A 24 -3.71 13.20 7.93
N VAL A 25 -4.79 13.26 7.14
CA VAL A 25 -5.67 12.10 6.92
C VAL A 25 -4.94 10.98 6.19
N LEU A 26 -4.14 11.32 5.17
CA LEU A 26 -3.29 10.36 4.47
C LEU A 26 -2.33 9.67 5.44
N LEU A 27 -1.64 10.44 6.29
CA LEU A 27 -0.70 9.90 7.28
C LEU A 27 -1.40 8.97 8.27
N LEU A 28 -2.59 9.34 8.76
CA LEU A 28 -3.40 8.47 9.61
C LEU A 28 -3.76 7.15 8.88
N GLY A 29 -4.22 7.26 7.65
CA GLY A 29 -4.53 6.09 6.82
C GLY A 29 -3.30 5.21 6.58
N LEU A 30 -2.13 5.83 6.39
CA LEU A 30 -0.86 5.14 6.21
C LEU A 30 -0.45 4.37 7.48
N ILE A 31 -0.58 4.97 8.66
CA ILE A 31 -0.32 4.32 9.94
C ILE A 31 -1.22 3.07 10.09
N ILE A 32 -2.51 3.22 9.84
CA ILE A 32 -3.47 2.11 9.90
C ILE A 32 -3.10 1.02 8.88
N ALA A 33 -2.82 1.38 7.63
CA ALA A 33 -2.48 0.41 6.60
C ALA A 33 -1.22 -0.39 6.94
N HIS A 34 -0.15 0.28 7.38
CA HIS A 34 1.12 -0.38 7.68
C HIS A 34 1.10 -1.20 8.98
N LEU A 35 0.21 -0.88 9.92
CA LEU A 35 -0.11 -1.80 11.01
C LEU A 35 -0.65 -3.13 10.47
N GLY A 36 -1.58 -3.09 9.51
CA GLY A 36 -2.08 -4.28 8.83
C GLY A 36 -0.98 -5.06 8.11
N VAL A 37 -0.12 -4.37 7.36
CA VAL A 37 1.05 -4.98 6.69
C VAL A 37 1.96 -5.68 7.70
N THR A 38 2.23 -5.05 8.84
CA THR A 38 3.08 -5.63 9.88
C THR A 38 2.50 -6.92 10.45
N LEU A 39 1.18 -6.99 10.67
CA LEU A 39 0.53 -8.22 11.12
C LEU A 39 0.68 -9.37 10.10
N PHE A 40 0.61 -9.06 8.81
CA PHE A 40 0.93 -10.04 7.76
C PHE A 40 2.38 -10.51 7.85
N LEU A 41 3.35 -9.59 7.93
CA LEU A 41 4.77 -9.91 8.00
C LEU A 41 5.09 -10.81 9.18
N LEU A 42 4.62 -10.47 10.38
CA LEU A 42 4.87 -11.20 11.61
C LEU A 42 4.17 -12.57 11.64
N SER A 43 3.04 -12.72 10.95
CA SER A 43 2.36 -14.02 10.83
C SER A 43 3.23 -15.08 10.16
N ALA A 44 4.18 -14.69 9.32
CA ALA A 44 5.03 -15.56 8.50
C ALA A 44 4.22 -16.56 7.62
N LEU A 45 2.95 -16.24 7.31
CA LEU A 45 2.08 -17.01 6.41
C LEU A 45 2.02 -16.42 5.00
N GLY A 46 2.83 -15.38 4.73
CA GLY A 46 2.80 -14.60 3.52
C GLY A 46 2.14 -13.24 3.74
N THR A 47 2.35 -12.31 2.81
CA THR A 47 1.89 -10.93 2.89
C THR A 47 1.33 -10.47 1.55
N ASP A 48 0.95 -9.19 1.42
CA ASP A 48 0.54 -8.62 0.13
C ASP A 48 1.67 -8.67 -0.91
N THR A 49 1.31 -8.57 -2.17
CA THR A 49 2.19 -8.83 -3.32
C THR A 49 3.43 -7.93 -3.35
N PHE A 50 3.26 -6.64 -3.08
CA PHE A 50 4.36 -5.69 -3.05
C PHE A 50 5.27 -5.93 -1.84
N THR A 51 4.71 -6.22 -0.68
CA THR A 51 5.49 -6.51 0.54
C THR A 51 6.25 -7.83 0.41
N VAL A 52 5.76 -8.84 -0.33
CA VAL A 52 6.55 -10.03 -0.68
C VAL A 52 7.82 -9.66 -1.42
N PHE A 53 7.73 -8.75 -2.40
CA PHE A 53 8.90 -8.25 -3.13
C PHE A 53 9.87 -7.51 -2.21
N ILE A 54 9.37 -6.59 -1.38
CA ILE A 54 10.20 -5.86 -0.40
C ILE A 54 10.86 -6.81 0.59
N GLN A 55 10.15 -7.82 1.08
CA GLN A 55 10.69 -8.81 2.00
C GLN A 55 11.79 -9.65 1.36
N GLY A 56 11.60 -10.08 0.10
CA GLY A 56 12.64 -10.77 -0.64
C GLY A 56 13.90 -9.94 -0.80
N LEU A 57 13.75 -8.69 -1.21
CA LEU A 57 14.84 -7.75 -1.38
C LEU A 57 15.54 -7.41 -0.03
N SER A 58 14.77 -7.29 1.05
CA SER A 58 15.26 -7.10 2.43
C SER A 58 16.20 -8.24 2.85
N ARG A 59 15.82 -9.49 2.55
CA ARG A 59 16.67 -10.67 2.86
C ARG A 59 17.98 -10.66 2.07
N VAL A 60 17.92 -10.33 0.78
CA VAL A 60 19.12 -10.23 -0.07
C VAL A 60 20.05 -9.09 0.39
N ALA A 61 19.47 -7.93 0.73
CA ALA A 61 20.22 -6.74 1.14
C ALA A 61 20.70 -6.78 2.59
N GLY A 62 20.15 -7.66 3.45
CA GLY A 62 20.45 -7.69 4.89
C GLY A 62 19.95 -6.45 5.65
N LEU A 63 18.94 -5.75 5.11
CA LEU A 63 18.36 -4.53 5.70
C LEU A 63 16.95 -4.81 6.25
N SER A 64 16.43 -3.90 7.09
CA SER A 64 15.03 -4.02 7.55
C SER A 64 14.04 -3.89 6.41
N VAL A 65 12.87 -4.52 6.56
CA VAL A 65 11.78 -4.43 5.59
C VAL A 65 11.36 -2.98 5.38
N GLY A 66 11.29 -2.19 6.44
CA GLY A 66 10.95 -0.77 6.36
C GLY A 66 12.00 0.05 5.61
N THR A 67 13.30 -0.20 5.86
CA THR A 67 14.37 0.48 5.14
C THR A 67 14.31 0.20 3.64
N VAL A 68 14.17 -1.07 3.24
CA VAL A 68 14.06 -1.46 1.83
C VAL A 68 12.78 -0.90 1.21
N HIS A 69 11.69 -0.86 1.96
CA HIS A 69 10.43 -0.24 1.52
C HIS A 69 10.65 1.22 1.12
N VAL A 70 11.29 2.03 1.96
CA VAL A 70 11.62 3.43 1.64
C VAL A 70 12.50 3.53 0.40
N ILE A 71 13.58 2.74 0.33
CA ILE A 71 14.51 2.77 -0.82
C ILE A 71 13.78 2.49 -2.12
N VAL A 72 12.99 1.42 -2.17
CA VAL A 72 12.26 1.01 -3.39
C VAL A 72 11.21 2.05 -3.76
N LEU A 73 10.45 2.58 -2.80
CA LEU A 73 9.46 3.61 -3.10
C LEU A 73 10.11 4.92 -3.58
N CYS A 74 11.26 5.30 -3.01
CA CYS A 74 12.02 6.46 -3.50
C CYS A 74 12.54 6.21 -4.93
N MET A 75 13.05 5.02 -5.23
CA MET A 75 13.49 4.68 -6.59
C MET A 75 12.32 4.72 -7.58
N LEU A 76 11.17 4.15 -7.24
CA LEU A 76 9.96 4.22 -8.07
C LEU A 76 9.49 5.66 -8.25
N MET A 77 9.50 6.47 -7.20
CA MET A 77 9.12 7.89 -7.28
C MET A 77 10.06 8.68 -8.20
N VAL A 78 11.38 8.49 -8.08
CA VAL A 78 12.35 9.13 -8.98
C VAL A 78 12.12 8.69 -10.43
N LEU A 79 11.93 7.41 -10.67
CA LEU A 79 11.62 6.90 -12.01
C LEU A 79 10.35 7.54 -12.57
N MET A 80 9.32 7.71 -11.76
CA MET A 80 8.07 8.37 -12.17
C MET A 80 8.27 9.84 -12.48
N LEU A 81 9.04 10.56 -11.66
CA LEU A 81 9.34 11.98 -11.91
C LEU A 81 10.11 12.18 -13.23
N LEU A 82 10.97 11.22 -13.61
CA LEU A 82 11.73 11.27 -14.86
C LEU A 82 10.90 10.84 -16.08
N THR A 83 9.94 9.94 -15.91
CA THR A 83 9.21 9.32 -17.04
C THR A 83 7.80 9.86 -17.25
N THR A 84 7.19 10.44 -16.21
CA THR A 84 5.78 10.87 -16.22
C THR A 84 5.61 12.20 -15.48
N LYS A 85 4.78 13.10 -16.03
CA LYS A 85 4.48 14.39 -15.38
C LYS A 85 3.09 14.36 -14.74
N GLY A 86 2.96 14.94 -13.54
CA GLY A 86 1.66 15.21 -12.91
C GLY A 86 1.05 14.09 -12.07
N TYR A 87 1.68 12.92 -11.97
CA TYR A 87 1.17 11.81 -11.15
C TYR A 87 1.64 11.86 -9.69
N VAL A 88 2.84 12.38 -9.45
CA VAL A 88 3.41 12.49 -8.10
C VAL A 88 2.79 13.68 -7.39
N LYS A 89 2.02 13.40 -6.33
CA LYS A 89 1.40 14.40 -5.46
C LYS A 89 2.18 14.49 -4.13
N PRO A 90 1.99 15.55 -3.31
CA PRO A 90 2.67 15.65 -2.00
C PRO A 90 2.48 14.42 -1.10
N GLY A 91 1.29 13.82 -1.09
CA GLY A 91 1.03 12.59 -0.34
C GLY A 91 1.84 11.38 -0.83
N THR A 92 2.21 11.33 -2.11
CA THR A 92 3.09 10.27 -2.64
C THR A 92 4.47 10.31 -1.98
N ILE A 93 4.98 11.52 -1.73
CA ILE A 93 6.25 11.74 -1.01
C ILE A 93 6.11 11.25 0.43
N VAL A 94 5.01 11.60 1.12
CA VAL A 94 4.74 11.12 2.49
C VAL A 94 4.65 9.60 2.53
N CYS A 95 3.96 8.96 1.57
CA CYS A 95 3.89 7.50 1.48
C CYS A 95 5.27 6.86 1.32
N ALA A 96 6.13 7.43 0.47
CA ALA A 96 7.45 6.88 0.21
C ALA A 96 8.37 6.91 1.45
N PHE A 97 8.36 8.01 2.21
CA PHE A 97 9.27 8.18 3.34
C PHE A 97 8.71 7.65 4.67
N CYS A 98 7.40 7.74 4.91
CA CYS A 98 6.82 7.38 6.20
C CYS A 98 6.46 5.90 6.31
N GLY A 99 6.15 5.22 5.20
CA GLY A 99 5.67 3.83 5.22
C GLY A 99 6.65 2.86 5.87
N GLY A 100 7.92 2.93 5.48
CA GLY A 100 8.97 2.06 6.02
C GLY A 100 9.19 2.18 7.53
N PRO A 101 9.46 3.39 8.05
CA PRO A 101 9.59 3.60 9.49
C PRO A 101 8.39 3.13 10.31
N ILE A 102 7.17 3.27 9.79
CA ILE A 102 5.95 2.78 10.44
C ILE A 102 5.95 1.24 10.52
N ILE A 103 6.33 0.56 9.43
CA ILE A 103 6.47 -0.91 9.43
C ILE A 103 7.50 -1.36 10.46
N ASP A 104 8.68 -0.76 10.48
CA ASP A 104 9.74 -1.13 11.40
C ASP A 104 9.35 -0.87 12.86
N PHE A 105 8.68 0.25 13.13
CA PHE A 105 8.15 0.57 14.46
C PHE A 105 7.14 -0.48 14.95
N PHE A 106 6.15 -0.81 14.16
CA PHE A 106 5.17 -1.82 14.55
C PHE A 106 5.77 -3.23 14.62
N THR A 107 6.72 -3.54 13.74
CA THR A 107 7.47 -4.81 13.81
C THR A 107 8.23 -4.91 15.13
N TRP A 108 8.90 -3.85 15.55
CA TRP A 108 9.56 -3.79 16.85
C TRP A 108 8.60 -3.97 18.03
N CYS A 109 7.41 -3.35 17.96
CA CYS A 109 6.39 -3.47 19.01
C CYS A 109 5.80 -4.88 19.14
N PHE A 110 5.57 -5.57 18.02
CA PHE A 110 4.76 -6.80 18.02
C PHE A 110 5.52 -8.10 17.79
N LYS A 111 6.80 -8.06 17.38
CA LYS A 111 7.61 -9.25 17.06
C LYS A 111 7.70 -10.30 18.17
N GLU A 112 7.57 -9.91 19.44
CA GLU A 112 7.62 -10.81 20.58
C GLU A 112 6.29 -11.54 20.80
N TYR A 113 5.18 -10.95 20.41
CA TYR A 113 3.83 -11.50 20.57
C TYR A 113 3.38 -12.31 19.36
N ILE A 114 3.78 -11.88 18.17
CA ILE A 114 3.41 -12.49 16.90
C ILE A 114 4.68 -12.77 16.11
N ASN A 115 4.96 -14.04 15.84
CA ASN A 115 6.13 -14.47 15.07
C ASN A 115 5.90 -15.88 14.49
N ALA A 116 6.88 -16.38 13.74
CA ALA A 116 6.79 -17.69 13.09
C ALA A 116 6.62 -18.88 14.07
N SER A 117 7.02 -18.72 15.33
CA SER A 117 6.84 -19.74 16.39
C SER A 117 5.51 -19.62 17.13
N SER A 118 4.73 -18.58 16.89
CA SER A 118 3.37 -18.46 17.44
C SER A 118 2.46 -19.57 16.91
N GLY A 119 1.49 -19.98 17.71
CA GLY A 119 0.53 -21.01 17.33
C GLY A 119 -0.23 -20.64 16.03
N MET A 120 -0.56 -21.66 15.22
CA MET A 120 -1.23 -21.45 13.94
C MET A 120 -2.51 -20.59 14.04
N PRO A 121 -3.38 -20.73 15.08
CA PRO A 121 -4.55 -19.85 15.23
C PRO A 121 -4.19 -18.37 15.33
N VAL A 122 -3.16 -18.02 16.12
CA VAL A 122 -2.69 -16.62 16.27
C VAL A 122 -2.22 -16.07 14.94
N ARG A 123 -1.45 -16.87 14.18
CA ARG A 123 -0.94 -16.47 12.86
C ARG A 123 -2.07 -16.24 11.84
N ILE A 124 -3.08 -17.13 11.80
CA ILE A 124 -4.25 -16.98 10.92
C ILE A 124 -5.08 -15.76 11.30
N ILE A 125 -5.34 -15.55 12.59
CA ILE A 125 -6.06 -14.37 13.09
C ILE A 125 -5.30 -13.10 12.71
N SER A 126 -3.98 -13.10 12.86
CA SER A 126 -3.13 -11.95 12.47
C SER A 126 -3.26 -11.61 10.97
N VAL A 127 -3.34 -12.61 10.09
CA VAL A 127 -3.57 -12.40 8.66
C VAL A 127 -4.94 -11.79 8.40
N LEU A 128 -6.00 -12.33 9.00
CA LEU A 128 -7.38 -11.85 8.77
C LEU A 128 -7.58 -10.44 9.31
N VAL A 129 -7.11 -10.18 10.53
CA VAL A 129 -7.15 -8.85 11.17
C VAL A 129 -6.26 -7.88 10.40
N GLY A 130 -5.06 -8.31 10.00
CA GLY A 130 -4.15 -7.55 9.16
C GLY A 130 -4.80 -7.12 7.85
N CYS A 131 -5.51 -8.02 7.17
CA CYS A 131 -6.24 -7.74 5.94
C CYS A 131 -7.32 -6.67 6.15
N ALA A 132 -8.10 -6.78 7.23
CA ALA A 132 -9.15 -5.83 7.57
C ALA A 132 -8.57 -4.43 7.85
N ILE A 133 -7.51 -4.36 8.65
CA ILE A 133 -6.83 -3.10 9.03
C ILE A 133 -6.16 -2.48 7.82
N LEU A 134 -5.43 -3.26 7.01
CA LEU A 134 -4.80 -2.80 5.76
C LEU A 134 -5.84 -2.19 4.83
N SER A 135 -6.95 -2.88 4.61
CA SER A 135 -8.02 -2.43 3.71
C SER A 135 -8.70 -1.15 4.20
N LEU A 136 -8.89 -1.01 5.52
CA LEU A 136 -9.40 0.22 6.13
C LEU A 136 -8.42 1.37 5.90
N GLY A 137 -7.13 1.18 6.22
CA GLY A 137 -6.08 2.19 6.03
C GLY A 137 -5.95 2.62 4.57
N MET A 138 -5.93 1.67 3.63
CA MET A 138 -5.92 1.98 2.19
C MET A 138 -7.14 2.81 1.76
N SER A 139 -8.33 2.52 2.28
CA SER A 139 -9.53 3.29 1.94
C SER A 139 -9.45 4.74 2.45
N VAL A 140 -8.83 4.96 3.62
CA VAL A 140 -8.58 6.31 4.16
C VAL A 140 -7.54 7.06 3.30
N VAL A 141 -6.43 6.39 2.92
CA VAL A 141 -5.40 6.96 2.03
C VAL A 141 -6.02 7.38 0.70
N ILE A 142 -6.80 6.51 0.06
CA ILE A 142 -7.45 6.80 -1.23
C ILE A 142 -8.40 8.00 -1.10
N ASN A 143 -9.24 8.02 -0.07
CA ASN A 143 -10.22 9.10 0.14
C ASN A 143 -9.60 10.42 0.61
N SER A 144 -8.36 10.44 1.10
CA SER A 144 -7.63 11.69 1.40
C SER A 144 -7.40 12.54 0.16
N ASN A 145 -7.35 11.89 -1.01
CA ASN A 145 -7.08 12.52 -2.30
C ASN A 145 -5.78 13.37 -2.32
N ALA A 146 -4.86 13.12 -1.38
CA ALA A 146 -3.57 13.81 -1.28
C ALA A 146 -2.48 13.15 -2.14
N GLY A 147 -2.70 11.92 -2.56
CA GLY A 147 -1.77 11.08 -3.30
C GLY A 147 -1.91 9.63 -2.90
N THR A 148 -1.11 8.77 -3.49
CA THR A 148 -1.06 7.32 -3.19
C THR A 148 0.39 6.85 -3.26
N GLY A 149 0.66 5.66 -2.76
CA GLY A 149 2.01 5.09 -2.78
C GLY A 149 2.57 4.94 -4.21
N PRO A 150 3.87 5.13 -4.40
CA PRO A 150 4.51 4.97 -5.71
C PRO A 150 4.26 3.59 -6.35
N ASN A 151 4.18 2.52 -5.57
CA ASN A 151 3.84 1.17 -6.03
C ASN A 151 2.45 1.10 -6.70
N ASP A 152 1.46 1.77 -6.14
CA ASP A 152 0.10 1.82 -6.70
C ASP A 152 0.04 2.73 -7.94
N LEU A 153 0.84 3.80 -7.96
CA LEU A 153 0.96 4.68 -9.12
C LEU A 153 1.49 3.96 -10.36
N VAL A 154 2.35 2.93 -10.20
CA VAL A 154 2.81 2.12 -11.35
C VAL A 154 1.64 1.57 -12.14
N ALA A 155 0.68 0.95 -11.46
CA ALA A 155 -0.50 0.37 -12.11
C ALA A 155 -1.40 1.45 -12.75
N ILE A 156 -1.53 2.61 -12.09
CA ILE A 156 -2.31 3.74 -12.59
C ILE A 156 -1.69 4.32 -13.88
N ILE A 157 -0.38 4.59 -13.86
CA ILE A 157 0.35 5.12 -15.02
C ILE A 157 0.30 4.15 -16.20
N LEU A 158 0.50 2.85 -15.93
CA LEU A 158 0.37 1.83 -16.96
C LEU A 158 -1.06 1.77 -17.53
N SER A 159 -2.07 1.91 -16.68
CA SER A 159 -3.47 1.93 -17.13
C SER A 159 -3.79 3.15 -18.01
N ASP A 160 -3.21 4.30 -17.69
CA ASP A 160 -3.41 5.50 -18.50
C ASP A 160 -2.67 5.41 -19.84
N LYS A 161 -1.51 4.73 -19.89
CA LYS A 161 -0.76 4.51 -21.13
C LYS A 161 -1.32 3.37 -21.99
N LEU A 162 -1.87 2.33 -21.35
CA LEU A 162 -2.43 1.15 -22.02
C LEU A 162 -3.96 1.22 -22.07
N GLU A 163 -4.50 2.21 -22.80
CA GLU A 163 -5.93 2.54 -22.83
C GLU A 163 -6.84 1.35 -23.20
N ARG A 164 -6.32 0.36 -23.94
CA ARG A 164 -7.06 -0.82 -24.42
C ARG A 164 -7.25 -1.90 -23.34
N ILE A 165 -6.47 -1.84 -22.25
CA ILE A 165 -6.47 -2.85 -21.19
C ILE A 165 -7.20 -2.29 -19.98
N GLU A 166 -8.14 -3.05 -19.43
CA GLU A 166 -8.83 -2.65 -18.20
C GLU A 166 -7.86 -2.61 -17.02
N PHE A 167 -8.01 -1.64 -16.12
CA PHE A 167 -7.17 -1.43 -14.95
C PHE A 167 -6.94 -2.71 -14.12
N ARG A 168 -7.97 -3.55 -13.97
CA ARG A 168 -7.88 -4.79 -13.20
C ARG A 168 -6.79 -5.74 -13.74
N TRP A 169 -6.67 -5.88 -15.06
CA TRP A 169 -5.67 -6.75 -15.67
C TRP A 169 -4.26 -6.20 -15.51
N ILE A 170 -4.12 -4.89 -15.60
CA ILE A 170 -2.84 -4.20 -15.37
C ILE A 170 -2.41 -4.36 -13.93
N ARG A 171 -3.34 -4.15 -12.96
CA ARG A 171 -3.08 -4.35 -11.54
C ARG A 171 -2.67 -5.79 -11.25
N MET A 172 -3.40 -6.78 -11.76
CA MET A 172 -3.05 -8.19 -11.62
C MET A 172 -1.66 -8.50 -12.20
N GLY A 173 -1.30 -7.91 -13.35
CA GLY A 173 0.01 -8.04 -13.94
C GLY A 173 1.13 -7.47 -13.05
N CYS A 174 0.92 -6.28 -12.48
CA CYS A 174 1.86 -5.69 -11.52
C CYS A 174 2.00 -6.56 -10.25
N ASP A 175 0.89 -7.05 -9.72
CA ASP A 175 0.86 -7.90 -8.54
C ASP A 175 1.59 -9.24 -8.80
N ALA A 176 1.35 -9.87 -9.96
CA ALA A 176 2.04 -11.08 -10.37
C ALA A 176 3.54 -10.85 -10.54
N PHE A 177 3.94 -9.71 -11.11
CA PHE A 177 5.34 -9.32 -11.25
C PHE A 177 6.03 -9.17 -9.89
N PHE A 178 5.43 -8.41 -8.97
CA PHE A 178 6.00 -8.21 -7.63
C PHE A 178 6.09 -9.53 -6.85
N VAL A 179 5.04 -10.33 -6.85
CA VAL A 179 5.04 -11.63 -6.16
C VAL A 179 6.10 -12.57 -6.73
N SER A 180 6.21 -12.65 -8.06
CA SER A 180 7.18 -13.53 -8.72
C SER A 180 8.62 -13.13 -8.38
N LEU A 181 8.95 -11.84 -8.52
CA LEU A 181 10.28 -11.34 -8.13
C LEU A 181 10.55 -11.54 -6.65
N GLY A 182 9.57 -11.22 -5.80
CA GLY A 182 9.70 -11.37 -4.36
C GLY A 182 9.96 -12.82 -3.97
N PHE A 183 9.24 -13.77 -4.57
CA PHE A 183 9.43 -15.19 -4.33
C PHE A 183 10.83 -15.67 -4.74
N ILE A 184 11.31 -15.28 -5.92
CA ILE A 184 12.67 -15.60 -6.42
C ILE A 184 13.74 -15.06 -5.47
N LEU A 185 13.52 -13.88 -4.87
CA LEU A 185 14.42 -13.25 -3.90
C LEU A 185 14.26 -13.81 -2.47
N GLY A 186 13.41 -14.82 -2.27
CA GLY A 186 13.20 -15.47 -0.99
C GLY A 186 12.12 -14.82 -0.11
N GLY A 187 11.28 -13.95 -0.65
CA GLY A 187 10.10 -13.42 0.03
C GLY A 187 9.11 -14.53 0.40
N THR A 188 8.41 -14.37 1.50
CA THR A 188 7.46 -15.38 1.99
C THR A 188 6.13 -15.28 1.27
N VAL A 189 5.87 -16.25 0.39
CA VAL A 189 4.57 -16.47 -0.26
C VAL A 189 3.86 -17.62 0.45
N GLY A 190 2.60 -17.45 0.77
CA GLY A 190 1.83 -18.49 1.46
C GLY A 190 0.34 -18.19 1.47
N VAL A 191 -0.38 -18.87 2.37
CA VAL A 191 -1.83 -18.72 2.53
C VAL A 191 -2.23 -17.27 2.78
N GLY A 192 -1.42 -16.50 3.56
CA GLY A 192 -1.63 -15.08 3.80
C GLY A 192 -1.59 -14.25 2.51
N THR A 193 -0.69 -14.58 1.56
CA THR A 193 -0.62 -13.91 0.26
C THR A 193 -1.87 -14.19 -0.58
N ILE A 194 -2.34 -15.43 -0.56
CA ILE A 194 -3.58 -15.80 -1.25
C ILE A 194 -4.76 -15.03 -0.66
N ILE A 195 -4.88 -15.00 0.66
CA ILE A 195 -5.91 -14.23 1.37
C ILE A 195 -5.81 -12.74 1.00
N ALA A 196 -4.60 -12.15 0.99
CA ALA A 196 -4.40 -10.76 0.63
C ALA A 196 -4.89 -10.46 -0.80
N ILE A 197 -4.54 -11.28 -1.78
CA ILE A 197 -4.94 -11.09 -3.19
C ILE A 197 -6.47 -11.10 -3.34
N PHE A 198 -7.15 -12.06 -2.72
CA PHE A 198 -8.59 -12.23 -2.91
C PHE A 198 -9.44 -11.36 -1.98
N LEU A 199 -8.96 -11.04 -0.78
CA LEU A 199 -9.78 -10.40 0.25
C LEU A 199 -9.55 -8.90 0.35
N THR A 200 -8.33 -8.41 0.11
CA THR A 200 -8.01 -6.97 0.27
C THR A 200 -8.85 -6.10 -0.67
N GLY A 201 -8.99 -6.48 -1.94
CA GLY A 201 -9.78 -5.72 -2.91
C GLY A 201 -11.25 -5.53 -2.50
N PRO A 202 -12.02 -6.60 -2.25
CA PRO A 202 -13.38 -6.52 -1.75
C PRO A 202 -13.52 -5.74 -0.43
N MET A 203 -12.58 -5.91 0.51
CA MET A 203 -12.60 -5.18 1.78
C MET A 203 -12.34 -3.68 1.60
N VAL A 204 -11.42 -3.29 0.71
CA VAL A 204 -11.21 -1.88 0.35
C VAL A 204 -12.50 -1.30 -0.25
N GLN A 205 -13.15 -2.00 -1.18
CA GLN A 205 -14.42 -1.56 -1.76
C GLN A 205 -15.53 -1.40 -0.71
N PHE A 206 -15.56 -2.26 0.30
CA PHE A 206 -16.52 -2.15 1.42
C PHE A 206 -16.24 -0.91 2.29
N TRP A 207 -14.97 -0.58 2.54
CA TRP A 207 -14.59 0.56 3.38
C TRP A 207 -14.64 1.91 2.66
N LEU A 208 -14.37 1.96 1.35
CA LEU A 208 -14.30 3.20 0.57
C LEU A 208 -15.51 4.13 0.75
N PRO A 209 -16.78 3.68 0.62
CA PRO A 209 -17.92 4.58 0.80
C PRO A 209 -18.07 5.05 2.26
N LYS A 210 -17.73 4.19 3.23
CA LYS A 210 -17.87 4.51 4.65
C LYS A 210 -16.84 5.55 5.10
N THR A 211 -15.58 5.37 4.72
CA THR A 211 -14.51 6.32 5.01
C THR A 211 -14.72 7.64 4.26
N LYS A 212 -15.27 7.61 3.03
CA LYS A 212 -15.63 8.83 2.30
C LYS A 212 -16.65 9.67 3.06
N VAL A 213 -17.73 9.07 3.56
CA VAL A 213 -18.76 9.78 4.34
C VAL A 213 -18.17 10.33 5.65
N LEU A 214 -17.28 9.57 6.31
CA LEU A 214 -16.61 10.01 7.53
C LEU A 214 -15.71 11.22 7.27
N LEU A 215 -14.90 11.19 6.20
CA LEU A 215 -13.97 12.26 5.85
C LEU A 215 -14.67 13.52 5.35
N GLN A 216 -15.77 13.39 4.64
CA GLN A 216 -16.61 14.55 4.25
C GLN A 216 -17.14 15.33 5.45
N LYS A 217 -17.45 14.66 6.58
CA LYS A 217 -17.83 15.34 7.83
C LYS A 217 -16.71 16.18 8.43
N ILE A 218 -15.46 15.83 8.14
CA ILE A 218 -14.25 16.52 8.63
C ILE A 218 -13.77 17.57 7.61
N ARG A 219 -14.50 17.79 6.52
CA ARG A 219 -14.17 18.73 5.42
C ARG A 219 -12.80 18.41 4.76
N VAL A 220 -12.55 17.16 4.49
CA VAL A 220 -11.40 16.68 3.69
C VAL A 220 -11.88 16.15 2.35
#